data_e8c91db966d2f47672a15ea9c68578ef
#
_entry.id   e8c91db966d2f47672a15ea9c68578ef
#
_cell.length_a   1.000
_cell.length_b   1.000
_cell.length_c   1.000
_cell.angle_alpha   90.00
_cell.angle_beta   90.00
_cell.angle_gamma   90.00
#
_symmetry.space_group_name_H-M   'P 1'
#
loop_
_entity.id
_entity.type
_entity.pdbx_description
1 polymer ?
#
loop_
_entity_poly.entity_id
_entity_poly.type
_entity_poly.pdbx_seq_one_letter_code
_entity_poly.pdbx_strand_id
1 'polypeptide(L)'
;MACSWAIAPVCAQDISQIAKSDPLIITGSIGTNNTYFHSSAGLGYMSPLSNSFFANLNFNIYGFSMPFSIYFSNDNLNFSYPQFSFNLSPSYKNFTAHIGQSSMPFSQYVLNMSFNGVGLEWRDKQFRASAFYGVLRRAVNDNPDDPTVRIPQYRRYGWGISAGYSKGGNSIDLYFLRAYDSESSIDERWRTRVRPQENLVLGLKGQLSYKNFLSLAANVATSAFTADRESQQVMTDEARRFDKIFETRYTSRLRFAGDATLGLTLKGFNASIFYKYIQPDYVSLGTYYTSNNYHTLGLSAGTTLFRRLTLSASFSGQEDNLAKQQLYTTRGYVYNAMASLRISDRMNVTAMYNGYLQSQGDGTAQVNDTTEIHRVLHSFSLVPTYNLPGELFDHTISLSANYTENRDLNKFSVGQTDVKTLALGASYNLNVKPWETNFTFSLSHQNTKGFNSEYSSDVASISTGRSFLKEKNLSTSATVSLNYNEVRHHSKSLSMGVDLSASYTLKKYHSFSLGASFSQYGDVNLEKTRSTLDNRDVRLTFNYLYTFTLLQVSAKKKDKKEQKEKGSKGR
;
A
#
# COMPACT_ATOMS: atom_id res chain seq x y z
N MET A 1 23.57 47.07 -6.05
CA MET A 1 22.84 46.81 -4.81
C MET A 1 23.29 45.45 -4.26
N ALA A 2 24.10 45.51 -3.19
CA ALA A 2 24.65 44.31 -2.56
C ALA A 2 23.59 43.71 -1.62
N CYS A 3 23.11 42.49 -1.92
CA CYS A 3 22.25 41.72 -1.03
C CYS A 3 23.14 41.08 0.03
N SER A 4 23.17 41.64 1.23
CA SER A 4 23.82 41.05 2.40
C SER A 4 22.97 39.83 2.85
N TRP A 5 23.50 38.65 2.68
CA TRP A 5 22.97 37.42 3.28
C TRP A 5 23.21 37.52 4.79
N ALA A 6 22.16 37.79 5.54
CA ALA A 6 22.17 37.61 6.99
C ALA A 6 22.23 36.11 7.29
N ILE A 7 23.41 35.63 7.59
CA ILE A 7 23.61 34.30 8.20
C ILE A 7 22.98 34.37 9.58
N ALA A 8 21.79 33.80 9.74
CA ALA A 8 21.20 33.60 11.06
C ALA A 8 22.19 32.79 11.91
N PRO A 9 22.43 33.18 13.17
CA PRO A 9 23.35 32.44 14.04
C PRO A 9 22.80 31.00 14.18
N VAL A 10 23.58 30.03 13.75
CA VAL A 10 23.37 28.62 14.09
C VAL A 10 23.40 28.57 15.60
N CYS A 11 22.25 28.39 16.24
CA CYS A 11 22.14 28.23 17.70
C CYS A 11 23.15 27.18 18.17
N ALA A 12 24.12 27.63 18.96
CA ALA A 12 25.12 26.77 19.59
C ALA A 12 24.41 25.58 20.23
N GLN A 13 24.87 24.38 19.92
CA GLN A 13 24.34 23.14 20.47
C GLN A 13 24.30 23.23 21.99
N ASP A 14 23.11 23.04 22.56
CA ASP A 14 22.97 22.97 24.01
C ASP A 14 23.57 21.64 24.50
N ILE A 15 24.89 21.68 24.75
CA ILE A 15 25.69 20.54 25.25
C ILE A 15 25.17 20.07 26.64
N SER A 16 24.43 20.90 27.37
CA SER A 16 23.83 20.55 28.65
C SER A 16 22.76 19.48 28.59
N GLN A 17 22.09 19.34 27.43
CA GLN A 17 21.08 18.29 27.18
C GLN A 17 21.75 16.94 26.89
N ILE A 18 22.93 16.92 26.29
CA ILE A 18 23.70 15.69 26.03
C ILE A 18 24.09 15.01 27.34
N ALA A 19 24.47 15.78 28.34
CA ALA A 19 24.85 15.25 29.66
C ALA A 19 23.66 14.65 30.45
N LYS A 20 22.42 14.95 30.06
CA LYS A 20 21.19 14.43 30.69
C LYS A 20 20.61 13.21 29.98
N SER A 21 21.04 12.92 28.76
CA SER A 21 20.60 11.76 28.00
C SER A 21 21.39 10.52 28.41
N ASP A 22 20.76 9.35 28.36
CA ASP A 22 21.46 8.10 28.56
C ASP A 22 22.57 7.94 27.51
N PRO A 23 23.81 7.61 27.92
CA PRO A 23 24.95 7.55 27.00
C PRO A 23 24.79 6.58 25.86
N LEU A 24 24.17 5.43 26.08
CA LEU A 24 23.91 4.41 25.06
C LEU A 24 22.71 3.56 25.45
N ILE A 25 21.74 3.48 24.55
CA ILE A 25 20.65 2.51 24.61
C ILE A 25 20.63 1.76 23.30
N ILE A 26 20.71 0.44 23.34
CA ILE A 26 20.56 -0.42 22.16
C ILE A 26 19.30 -1.23 22.35
N THR A 27 18.31 -0.96 21.50
CA THR A 27 17.08 -1.75 21.43
C THR A 27 16.97 -2.38 20.06
N GLY A 28 16.21 -3.44 19.94
CA GLY A 28 15.98 -4.02 18.63
C GLY A 28 15.16 -5.29 18.64
N SER A 29 15.04 -5.83 17.46
CA SER A 29 14.45 -7.14 17.23
C SER A 29 15.23 -7.91 16.17
N ILE A 30 15.33 -9.21 16.37
CA ILE A 30 15.90 -10.15 15.42
C ILE A 30 14.86 -11.25 15.22
N GLY A 31 14.62 -11.65 14.00
CA GLY A 31 13.61 -12.66 13.72
C GLY A 31 13.89 -13.48 12.49
N THR A 32 13.19 -14.58 12.40
CA THR A 32 13.17 -15.46 11.22
C THR A 32 11.74 -15.88 10.92
N ASN A 33 11.43 -15.93 9.62
CA ASN A 33 10.19 -16.52 9.13
C ASN A 33 10.56 -17.70 8.25
N ASN A 34 9.96 -18.84 8.54
CA ASN A 34 10.21 -20.08 7.82
C ASN A 34 8.87 -20.65 7.39
N THR A 35 8.76 -21.02 6.14
CA THR A 35 7.56 -21.65 5.58
C THR A 35 7.97 -22.89 4.82
N TYR A 36 7.35 -24.00 5.17
CA TYR A 36 7.39 -25.23 4.39
C TYR A 36 6.04 -25.39 3.68
N PHE A 37 6.08 -25.63 2.38
CA PHE A 37 4.90 -25.87 1.57
C PHE A 37 5.09 -27.14 0.72
N HIS A 38 4.10 -28.00 0.75
CA HIS A 38 4.05 -29.19 -0.08
C HIS A 38 2.65 -29.32 -0.69
N SER A 39 2.60 -29.54 -2.00
CA SER A 39 1.38 -29.83 -2.75
C SER A 39 1.51 -31.13 -3.51
N SER A 40 0.56 -32.02 -3.37
CA SER A 40 0.51 -33.27 -4.15
C SER A 40 0.14 -33.01 -5.64
N ALA A 41 -0.42 -31.83 -5.95
CA ALA A 41 -0.76 -31.45 -7.31
C ALA A 41 0.45 -30.99 -8.17
N GLY A 42 1.66 -30.96 -7.56
CA GLY A 42 2.89 -30.64 -8.29
C GLY A 42 2.99 -29.19 -8.76
N LEU A 43 2.36 -28.24 -8.07
CA LEU A 43 2.45 -26.81 -8.36
C LEU A 43 3.87 -26.28 -8.10
N GLY A 44 4.79 -26.52 -9.03
CA GLY A 44 6.23 -26.29 -8.94
C GLY A 44 6.70 -24.83 -8.99
N TYR A 45 5.82 -23.84 -8.70
CA TYR A 45 6.20 -22.43 -8.72
C TYR A 45 6.75 -21.90 -7.40
N MET A 46 6.62 -22.65 -6.31
CA MET A 46 7.09 -22.23 -4.99
C MET A 46 8.21 -23.14 -4.51
N SER A 47 9.26 -22.54 -3.95
CA SER A 47 10.28 -23.32 -3.22
C SER A 47 9.59 -24.08 -2.07
N PRO A 48 9.85 -25.39 -1.90
CA PRO A 48 9.27 -26.15 -0.80
C PRO A 48 9.61 -25.56 0.57
N LEU A 49 10.76 -24.91 0.69
CA LEU A 49 11.22 -24.29 1.92
C LEU A 49 11.65 -22.85 1.65
N SER A 50 10.90 -21.91 2.22
CA SER A 50 11.20 -20.49 2.21
C SER A 50 11.64 -20.05 3.60
N ASN A 51 12.81 -19.42 3.68
CA ASN A 51 13.37 -18.88 4.91
C ASN A 51 13.73 -17.42 4.72
N SER A 52 13.39 -16.61 5.70
CA SER A 52 13.88 -15.24 5.78
C SER A 52 14.40 -14.92 7.16
N PHE A 53 15.41 -14.08 7.21
CA PHE A 53 16.00 -13.54 8.43
C PHE A 53 15.95 -12.02 8.36
N PHE A 54 15.62 -11.38 9.47
CA PHE A 54 15.65 -9.93 9.59
C PHE A 54 16.20 -9.50 10.95
N ALA A 55 16.85 -8.35 10.96
CA ALA A 55 17.27 -7.68 12.17
C ALA A 55 16.96 -6.18 12.06
N ASN A 56 16.30 -5.66 13.08
CA ASN A 56 16.02 -4.24 13.25
C ASN A 56 16.64 -3.79 14.56
N LEU A 57 17.61 -2.91 14.50
CA LEU A 57 18.35 -2.39 15.65
C LEU A 57 18.14 -0.88 15.73
N ASN A 58 18.06 -0.36 16.92
CA ASN A 58 18.08 1.07 17.15
C ASN A 58 19.14 1.40 18.19
N PHE A 59 20.18 2.11 17.77
CA PHE A 59 21.23 2.63 18.61
C PHE A 59 20.84 4.06 18.99
N ASN A 60 20.67 4.32 20.28
CA ASN A 60 20.47 5.66 20.78
C ASN A 60 21.71 6.07 21.60
N ILE A 61 22.49 7.00 21.07
CA ILE A 61 23.74 7.46 21.65
C ILE A 61 23.57 8.94 22.03
N TYR A 62 23.50 9.26 23.32
CA TYR A 62 23.29 10.62 23.82
C TYR A 62 22.11 11.34 23.14
N GLY A 63 21.01 10.62 22.88
CA GLY A 63 19.82 11.16 22.21
C GLY A 63 19.90 11.18 20.67
N PHE A 64 21.01 10.72 20.09
CA PHE A 64 21.14 10.45 18.67
C PHE A 64 20.58 9.06 18.36
N SER A 65 19.44 8.99 17.66
CA SER A 65 18.79 7.73 17.29
C SER A 65 19.27 7.26 15.93
N MET A 66 19.68 5.99 15.84
CA MET A 66 20.26 5.39 14.64
C MET A 66 19.59 4.02 14.38
N PRO A 67 18.39 4.01 13.78
CA PRO A 67 17.75 2.78 13.37
C PRO A 67 18.49 2.15 12.18
N PHE A 68 18.69 0.84 12.29
CA PHE A 68 19.32 -0.01 11.29
C PHE A 68 18.43 -1.22 11.03
N SER A 69 18.22 -1.56 9.78
CA SER A 69 17.52 -2.78 9.39
C SER A 69 18.26 -3.54 8.31
N ILE A 70 18.20 -4.87 8.41
CA ILE A 70 18.76 -5.80 7.44
C ILE A 70 17.77 -6.95 7.22
N TYR A 71 17.68 -7.41 5.97
CA TYR A 71 16.80 -8.49 5.57
C TYR A 71 17.51 -9.42 4.58
N PHE A 72 17.36 -10.72 4.79
CA PHE A 72 17.80 -11.78 3.88
C PHE A 72 16.64 -12.75 3.62
N SER A 73 16.55 -13.27 2.40
CA SER A 73 15.63 -14.34 2.06
C SER A 73 16.28 -15.29 1.05
N ASN A 74 15.95 -16.58 1.14
CA ASN A 74 16.33 -17.59 0.16
C ASN A 74 15.24 -17.82 -0.91
N ASP A 75 14.17 -17.05 -0.91
CA ASP A 75 13.13 -17.15 -1.94
C ASP A 75 13.73 -16.80 -3.30
N ASN A 76 13.84 -17.82 -4.15
CA ASN A 76 14.21 -17.70 -5.57
C ASN A 76 13.02 -17.18 -6.40
N LEU A 77 12.37 -16.16 -5.92
CA LEU A 77 11.48 -15.39 -6.80
C LEU A 77 12.41 -14.67 -7.78
N ASN A 78 12.34 -15.03 -9.05
CA ASN A 78 13.04 -14.40 -10.18
C ASN A 78 12.65 -12.93 -10.38
N PHE A 79 12.33 -12.23 -9.30
CA PHE A 79 12.01 -10.83 -9.28
C PHE A 79 13.28 -9.99 -9.06
N SER A 80 13.29 -8.82 -9.70
CA SER A 80 14.34 -7.80 -9.61
C SER A 80 14.54 -7.22 -8.19
N TYR A 81 13.94 -7.82 -7.16
CA TYR A 81 14.10 -7.40 -5.78
C TYR A 81 15.40 -7.99 -5.22
N PRO A 82 16.21 -7.19 -4.55
CA PRO A 82 17.40 -7.70 -3.90
C PRO A 82 16.99 -8.69 -2.80
N GLN A 83 17.57 -9.88 -2.83
CA GLN A 83 17.50 -10.84 -1.70
C GLN A 83 18.10 -10.24 -0.41
N PHE A 84 18.79 -9.12 -0.55
CA PHE A 84 19.43 -8.37 0.50
C PHE A 84 19.06 -6.89 0.40
N SER A 85 18.60 -6.31 1.48
CA SER A 85 18.43 -4.86 1.64
C SER A 85 18.90 -4.42 3.02
N PHE A 86 19.47 -3.22 3.10
CA PHE A 86 19.75 -2.57 4.37
C PHE A 86 19.30 -1.13 4.35
N ASN A 87 18.91 -0.63 5.50
CA ASN A 87 18.60 0.76 5.77
C ASN A 87 19.23 1.18 7.09
N LEU A 88 19.82 2.36 7.08
CA LEU A 88 20.33 3.03 8.26
C LEU A 88 19.81 4.47 8.23
N SER A 89 19.04 4.87 9.23
CA SER A 89 18.39 6.19 9.26
C SER A 89 18.70 6.95 10.57
N PRO A 90 19.95 7.41 10.77
CA PRO A 90 20.33 8.17 11.96
C PRO A 90 19.56 9.47 12.04
N SER A 91 19.01 9.75 13.22
CA SER A 91 18.28 10.98 13.50
C SER A 91 18.79 11.66 14.77
N TYR A 92 18.93 12.98 14.71
CA TYR A 92 19.30 13.80 15.84
C TYR A 92 18.58 15.14 15.79
N LYS A 93 17.80 15.45 16.82
CA LYS A 93 16.94 16.64 16.87
C LYS A 93 16.07 16.75 15.61
N ASN A 94 16.35 17.73 14.77
CA ASN A 94 15.59 18.07 13.58
C ASN A 94 16.13 17.41 12.30
N PHE A 95 17.25 16.67 12.40
CA PHE A 95 17.91 16.06 11.24
C PHE A 95 17.71 14.55 11.24
N THR A 96 17.45 14.00 10.07
CA THR A 96 17.46 12.55 9.80
C THR A 96 18.24 12.32 8.52
N ALA A 97 19.27 11.49 8.60
CA ALA A 97 19.97 11.01 7.42
C ALA A 97 19.43 9.63 7.03
N HIS A 98 19.53 9.29 5.76
CA HIS A 98 19.12 8.00 5.22
C HIS A 98 20.28 7.41 4.42
N ILE A 99 20.62 6.16 4.68
CA ILE A 99 21.70 5.43 4.01
C ILE A 99 21.19 4.05 3.62
N GLY A 100 21.37 3.66 2.36
CA GLY A 100 20.88 2.39 1.83
C GLY A 100 19.51 2.53 1.18
N GLN A 101 18.66 1.51 1.31
CA GLN A 101 17.34 1.51 0.68
C GLN A 101 16.35 2.32 1.52
N SER A 102 15.96 3.46 0.99
CA SER A 102 15.13 4.44 1.70
C SER A 102 14.07 5.06 0.81
N SER A 103 13.08 5.68 1.41
CA SER A 103 12.08 6.50 0.73
C SER A 103 11.97 7.86 1.41
N MET A 104 11.58 8.87 0.67
CA MET A 104 11.41 10.22 1.19
C MET A 104 10.03 10.79 0.84
N PRO A 105 9.49 11.70 1.69
CA PRO A 105 8.15 12.26 1.51
C PRO A 105 8.14 13.32 0.39
N PHE A 106 8.10 12.88 -0.84
CA PHE A 106 7.91 13.74 -2.02
C PHE A 106 6.45 13.71 -2.51
N SER A 107 6.13 14.57 -3.48
CA SER A 107 4.86 14.50 -4.20
C SER A 107 4.77 13.19 -5.00
N GLN A 108 3.59 12.57 -5.04
CA GLN A 108 3.32 11.36 -5.82
C GLN A 108 3.61 11.50 -7.31
N TYR A 109 3.59 12.73 -7.84
CA TYR A 109 3.92 13.01 -9.24
C TYR A 109 5.42 13.19 -9.46
N VAL A 110 6.21 13.36 -8.41
CA VAL A 110 7.65 13.62 -8.47
C VAL A 110 8.44 12.34 -8.14
N LEU A 111 8.25 11.82 -6.93
CA LEU A 111 8.92 10.61 -6.44
C LEU A 111 7.97 9.81 -5.56
N ASN A 112 7.68 8.57 -5.94
CA ASN A 112 6.91 7.63 -5.12
C ASN A 112 7.57 6.24 -5.02
N MET A 113 8.84 6.15 -5.41
CA MET A 113 9.63 4.93 -5.31
C MET A 113 10.76 5.10 -4.28
N SER A 114 11.26 3.98 -3.79
CA SER A 114 12.47 3.95 -2.97
C SER A 114 13.72 4.15 -3.81
N PHE A 115 14.77 4.66 -3.18
CA PHE A 115 16.10 4.76 -3.76
C PHE A 115 17.11 3.98 -2.90
N ASN A 116 18.21 3.57 -3.50
CA ASN A 116 19.35 3.00 -2.78
C ASN A 116 20.50 4.00 -2.85
N GLY A 117 20.77 4.67 -1.74
CA GLY A 117 21.72 5.78 -1.74
C GLY A 117 21.80 6.50 -0.40
N VAL A 118 21.87 7.81 -0.45
CA VAL A 118 21.92 8.67 0.73
C VAL A 118 20.86 9.77 0.65
N GLY A 119 20.33 10.14 1.81
CA GLY A 119 19.36 11.22 1.93
C GLY A 119 19.53 11.98 3.24
N LEU A 120 19.04 13.19 3.27
CA LEU A 120 19.02 14.04 4.45
C LEU A 120 17.67 14.74 4.54
N GLU A 121 17.04 14.67 5.69
CA GLU A 121 15.84 15.43 6.05
C GLU A 121 16.16 16.39 7.19
N TRP A 122 15.63 17.58 7.09
CA TRP A 122 15.57 18.54 8.19
C TRP A 122 14.13 18.97 8.40
N ARG A 123 13.68 18.92 9.64
CA ARG A 123 12.31 19.31 10.01
C ARG A 123 12.31 20.11 11.29
N ASP A 124 11.79 21.31 11.23
CA ASP A 124 11.48 22.13 12.37
C ASP A 124 9.96 22.28 12.53
N LYS A 125 9.51 23.07 13.49
CA LYS A 125 8.08 23.28 13.77
C LYS A 125 7.30 23.77 12.55
N GLN A 126 7.88 24.57 11.71
CA GLN A 126 7.24 25.20 10.56
C GLN A 126 7.90 24.86 9.23
N PHE A 127 9.21 24.67 9.22
CA PHE A 127 9.99 24.44 8.01
C PHE A 127 10.42 22.99 7.89
N ARG A 128 10.49 22.52 6.65
CA ARG A 128 11.05 21.20 6.32
C ARG A 128 11.84 21.29 5.02
N ALA A 129 12.92 20.55 4.97
CA ALA A 129 13.74 20.43 3.77
C ALA A 129 14.26 19.01 3.67
N SER A 130 14.41 18.49 2.47
CA SER A 130 15.05 17.21 2.27
C SER A 130 15.83 17.18 0.97
N ALA A 131 16.85 16.33 0.92
CA ALA A 131 17.64 16.07 -0.27
C ALA A 131 18.05 14.59 -0.30
N PHE A 132 18.14 14.03 -1.50
CA PHE A 132 18.65 12.66 -1.67
C PHE A 132 19.46 12.54 -2.96
N TYR A 133 20.32 11.51 -2.98
CA TYR A 133 21.02 10.99 -4.15
C TYR A 133 21.09 9.48 -4.07
N GLY A 134 20.74 8.78 -5.15
CA GLY A 134 20.80 7.33 -5.15
C GLY A 134 20.39 6.67 -6.46
N VAL A 135 20.43 5.35 -6.44
CA VAL A 135 20.00 4.48 -7.53
C VAL A 135 18.49 4.23 -7.37
N LEU A 136 17.69 4.69 -8.33
CA LEU A 136 16.24 4.48 -8.39
C LEU A 136 15.89 3.12 -9.03
N ARG A 137 16.72 2.63 -9.95
CA ARG A 137 16.53 1.36 -10.65
C ARG A 137 17.88 0.71 -10.91
N ARG A 138 18.00 -0.58 -10.64
CA ARG A 138 19.21 -1.34 -10.95
C ARG A 138 19.28 -1.68 -12.44
N ALA A 139 20.49 -1.86 -12.95
CA ALA A 139 20.71 -2.39 -14.29
C ALA A 139 20.31 -3.87 -14.34
N VAL A 140 19.68 -4.27 -15.44
CA VAL A 140 19.40 -5.67 -15.76
C VAL A 140 19.91 -5.92 -17.17
N ASN A 141 20.85 -6.85 -17.30
CA ASN A 141 21.22 -7.43 -18.59
C ASN A 141 20.31 -8.62 -18.86
N ASP A 142 19.94 -8.81 -20.12
CA ASP A 142 19.24 -10.02 -20.53
C ASP A 142 20.23 -11.20 -20.46
N ASN A 143 19.73 -12.36 -20.02
CA ASN A 143 20.49 -13.59 -20.08
C ASN A 143 19.93 -14.46 -21.22
N PRO A 144 20.66 -14.69 -22.31
CA PRO A 144 20.18 -15.48 -23.42
C PRO A 144 19.90 -16.95 -23.05
N ASP A 145 20.49 -17.43 -21.94
CA ASP A 145 20.29 -18.80 -21.45
C ASP A 145 19.08 -18.91 -20.48
N ASP A 146 18.42 -17.79 -20.16
CA ASP A 146 17.22 -17.78 -19.31
C ASP A 146 15.97 -17.78 -20.20
N PRO A 147 15.10 -18.81 -20.13
CA PRO A 147 13.86 -18.87 -20.91
C PRO A 147 12.89 -17.75 -20.57
N THR A 148 13.07 -17.03 -19.47
CA THR A 148 12.31 -15.82 -19.15
C THR A 148 12.97 -14.61 -19.83
N VAL A 149 12.54 -14.27 -21.03
CA VAL A 149 13.03 -13.09 -21.77
C VAL A 149 12.81 -11.84 -20.93
N ARG A 150 13.88 -11.28 -20.36
CA ARG A 150 13.82 -10.02 -19.63
C ARG A 150 14.17 -8.88 -20.58
N ILE A 151 13.40 -7.82 -20.52
CA ILE A 151 13.76 -6.59 -21.25
C ILE A 151 14.95 -5.95 -20.51
N PRO A 152 16.09 -5.69 -21.20
CA PRO A 152 17.24 -5.02 -20.59
C PRO A 152 16.83 -3.66 -20.02
N GLN A 153 17.45 -3.28 -18.91
CA GLN A 153 17.14 -2.03 -18.22
C GLN A 153 18.43 -1.34 -17.78
N TYR A 154 18.54 -0.05 -18.07
CA TYR A 154 19.63 0.78 -17.57
C TYR A 154 19.54 0.99 -16.06
N ARG A 155 20.71 1.14 -15.41
CA ARG A 155 20.77 1.69 -14.05
C ARG A 155 20.34 3.14 -14.08
N ARG A 156 19.39 3.48 -13.23
CA ARG A 156 18.85 4.83 -13.11
C ARG A 156 19.34 5.49 -11.84
N TYR A 157 19.99 6.61 -11.97
CA TYR A 157 20.33 7.49 -10.86
C TYR A 157 19.27 8.58 -10.72
N GLY A 158 19.08 9.01 -9.49
CA GLY A 158 18.21 10.15 -9.20
C GLY A 158 18.73 10.96 -8.02
N TRP A 159 18.49 12.26 -8.07
CA TRP A 159 18.65 13.15 -6.94
C TRP A 159 17.50 14.15 -6.90
N GLY A 160 17.16 14.58 -5.71
CA GLY A 160 16.08 15.51 -5.53
C GLY A 160 16.21 16.33 -4.27
N ILE A 161 15.53 17.45 -4.27
CA ILE A 161 15.39 18.36 -3.12
C ILE A 161 13.94 18.71 -2.91
N SER A 162 13.57 18.89 -1.64
CA SER A 162 12.29 19.48 -1.28
C SER A 162 12.47 20.57 -0.23
N ALA A 163 11.57 21.54 -0.25
CA ALA A 163 11.47 22.59 0.76
C ALA A 163 10.01 22.87 1.05
N GLY A 164 9.64 22.96 2.32
CA GLY A 164 8.26 23.16 2.73
C GLY A 164 8.12 24.05 3.94
N TYR A 165 6.97 24.69 4.01
CA TYR A 165 6.54 25.52 5.13
C TYR A 165 5.14 25.12 5.57
N SER A 166 4.89 25.06 6.87
CA SER A 166 3.55 24.80 7.43
C SER A 166 3.28 25.63 8.67
N LYS A 167 2.07 26.20 8.74
CA LYS A 167 1.59 26.97 9.90
C LYS A 167 0.07 26.91 9.97
N GLY A 168 -0.47 26.58 11.15
CA GLY A 168 -1.90 26.67 11.43
C GLY A 168 -2.78 25.84 10.50
N GLY A 169 -2.35 24.63 10.10
CA GLY A 169 -3.07 23.78 9.16
C GLY A 169 -2.84 24.10 7.67
N ASN A 170 -2.11 25.18 7.36
CA ASN A 170 -1.73 25.54 6.01
C ASN A 170 -0.31 25.05 5.71
N SER A 171 -0.07 24.61 4.48
CA SER A 171 1.26 24.18 4.06
C SER A 171 1.51 24.43 2.59
N ILE A 172 2.77 24.59 2.26
CA ILE A 172 3.28 24.66 0.88
C ILE A 172 4.60 23.91 0.82
N ASP A 173 4.77 23.07 -0.19
CA ASP A 173 5.96 22.29 -0.45
C ASP A 173 6.37 22.43 -1.92
N LEU A 174 7.65 22.63 -2.13
CA LEU A 174 8.30 22.62 -3.43
C LEU A 174 9.15 21.35 -3.56
N TYR A 175 9.17 20.75 -4.74
CA TYR A 175 9.91 19.54 -5.05
C TYR A 175 10.68 19.72 -6.35
N PHE A 176 11.88 19.21 -6.35
CA PHE A 176 12.73 19.10 -7.53
C PHE A 176 13.29 17.69 -7.61
N LEU A 177 13.23 17.06 -8.78
CA LEU A 177 13.83 15.75 -9.06
C LEU A 177 14.54 15.81 -10.40
N ARG A 178 15.77 15.30 -10.44
CA ARG A 178 16.46 14.92 -11.66
C ARG A 178 16.78 13.42 -11.61
N ALA A 179 16.42 12.71 -12.67
CA ALA A 179 16.71 11.29 -12.81
C ALA A 179 17.24 11.00 -14.22
N TYR A 180 18.22 10.11 -14.33
CA TYR A 180 18.82 9.77 -15.62
C TYR A 180 19.35 8.34 -15.63
N ASP A 181 19.35 7.71 -16.80
CA ASP A 181 19.89 6.38 -17.05
C ASP A 181 21.38 6.46 -17.37
N SER A 182 22.16 5.54 -16.82
CA SER A 182 23.61 5.40 -17.06
C SER A 182 23.85 4.54 -18.30
N GLU A 183 24.37 5.12 -19.35
CA GLU A 183 24.59 4.47 -20.66
C GLU A 183 25.54 3.27 -20.59
N SER A 184 26.56 3.30 -19.71
CA SER A 184 27.53 2.23 -19.53
C SER A 184 27.04 1.08 -18.63
N SER A 185 25.79 1.11 -18.16
CA SER A 185 25.30 0.17 -17.14
C SER A 185 24.75 -1.15 -17.68
N ILE A 186 24.61 -1.28 -19.00
CA ILE A 186 24.23 -2.50 -19.70
C ILE A 186 25.21 -2.78 -20.85
N ASP A 187 25.25 -4.03 -21.28
CA ASP A 187 26.08 -4.45 -22.40
C ASP A 187 25.70 -3.75 -23.69
N GLU A 188 26.69 -3.44 -24.53
CA GLU A 188 26.52 -2.69 -25.78
C GLU A 188 25.52 -3.34 -26.74
N ARG A 189 25.50 -4.67 -26.82
CA ARG A 189 24.55 -5.46 -27.63
C ARG A 189 23.07 -5.16 -27.32
N TRP A 190 22.77 -4.69 -26.11
CA TRP A 190 21.40 -4.40 -25.67
C TRP A 190 20.98 -2.95 -25.86
N ARG A 191 21.93 -2.04 -26.12
CA ARG A 191 21.64 -0.60 -26.30
C ARG A 191 20.77 -0.29 -27.51
N THR A 192 20.76 -1.19 -28.50
CA THR A 192 19.86 -1.06 -29.65
C THR A 192 18.40 -1.36 -29.34
N ARG A 193 18.13 -2.13 -28.27
CA ARG A 193 16.77 -2.56 -27.88
C ARG A 193 16.11 -1.59 -26.89
N VAL A 194 16.89 -0.88 -26.10
CA VAL A 194 16.41 0.09 -25.09
C VAL A 194 17.21 1.39 -25.19
N ARG A 195 16.58 2.51 -24.91
CA ARG A 195 17.21 3.83 -24.97
C ARG A 195 17.38 4.43 -23.58
N PRO A 196 18.52 5.10 -23.29
CA PRO A 196 18.73 5.77 -22.02
C PRO A 196 17.85 7.02 -21.92
N GLN A 197 17.21 7.19 -20.79
CA GLN A 197 16.21 8.23 -20.51
C GLN A 197 16.76 9.26 -19.52
N GLU A 198 16.21 10.47 -19.58
CA GLU A 198 16.46 11.55 -18.63
C GLU A 198 15.17 12.28 -18.29
N ASN A 199 15.07 12.76 -17.06
CA ASN A 199 13.89 13.44 -16.58
C ASN A 199 14.23 14.51 -15.54
N LEU A 200 13.56 15.65 -15.65
CA LEU A 200 13.57 16.72 -14.66
C LEU A 200 12.14 17.04 -14.29
N VAL A 201 11.82 16.97 -13.00
CA VAL A 201 10.47 17.21 -12.50
C VAL A 201 10.48 18.30 -11.43
N LEU A 202 9.56 19.27 -11.60
CA LEU A 202 9.25 20.27 -10.60
C LEU A 202 7.86 20.01 -10.06
N GLY A 203 7.69 20.04 -8.74
CA GLY A 203 6.42 19.82 -8.08
C GLY A 203 6.10 20.91 -7.05
N LEU A 204 4.82 21.20 -6.92
CA LEU A 204 4.26 22.09 -5.90
C LEU A 204 3.08 21.38 -5.25
N LYS A 205 3.08 21.29 -3.91
CA LYS A 205 1.95 20.80 -3.14
C LYS A 205 1.57 21.83 -2.10
N GLY A 206 0.28 22.14 -2.00
CA GLY A 206 -0.23 23.11 -1.05
C GLY A 206 -1.50 22.63 -0.37
N GLN A 207 -1.69 23.06 0.87
CA GLN A 207 -2.91 22.89 1.62
C GLN A 207 -3.25 24.21 2.32
N LEU A 208 -4.48 24.66 2.14
CA LEU A 208 -5.04 25.85 2.78
C LEU A 208 -6.29 25.44 3.55
N SER A 209 -6.40 25.89 4.78
CA SER A 209 -7.57 25.69 5.63
C SER A 209 -8.07 27.01 6.16
N TYR A 210 -9.35 27.30 5.95
CA TYR A 210 -10.00 28.51 6.42
C TYR A 210 -11.03 28.19 7.49
N LYS A 211 -10.83 28.72 8.69
CA LYS A 211 -11.73 28.58 9.86
C LYS A 211 -12.21 27.14 10.11
N ASN A 212 -11.43 26.14 9.75
CA ASN A 212 -11.75 24.69 9.88
C ASN A 212 -13.02 24.21 9.15
N PHE A 213 -13.66 25.05 8.34
CA PHE A 213 -14.84 24.62 7.58
C PHE A 213 -14.57 24.49 6.09
N LEU A 214 -13.60 25.20 5.54
CA LEU A 214 -13.20 25.15 4.13
C LEU A 214 -11.74 24.73 4.02
N SER A 215 -11.42 23.77 3.16
CA SER A 215 -10.06 23.33 2.87
C SER A 215 -9.84 23.23 1.36
N LEU A 216 -8.68 23.70 0.91
CA LEU A 216 -8.19 23.52 -0.46
C LEU A 216 -6.85 22.80 -0.39
N ALA A 217 -6.74 21.63 -1.01
CA ALA A 217 -5.48 20.94 -1.23
C ALA A 217 -5.21 20.85 -2.72
N ALA A 218 -3.97 21.14 -3.12
CA ALA A 218 -3.55 21.03 -4.51
C ALA A 218 -2.15 20.41 -4.59
N ASN A 219 -1.92 19.59 -5.60
CA ASN A 219 -0.64 18.95 -5.87
C ASN A 219 -0.43 18.92 -7.38
N VAL A 220 0.56 19.66 -7.86
CA VAL A 220 0.83 19.84 -9.28
C VAL A 220 2.31 19.56 -9.56
N ALA A 221 2.60 19.05 -10.74
CA ALA A 221 3.96 18.84 -11.19
C ALA A 221 4.09 19.07 -12.69
N THR A 222 5.27 19.54 -13.09
CA THR A 222 5.70 19.61 -14.49
C THR A 222 6.93 18.72 -14.67
N SER A 223 6.96 17.99 -15.77
CA SER A 223 8.01 17.03 -16.11
C SER A 223 8.57 17.35 -17.49
N ALA A 224 9.86 17.65 -17.55
CA ALA A 224 10.65 17.63 -18.77
C ALA A 224 11.28 16.23 -18.89
N PHE A 225 10.89 15.47 -19.90
CA PHE A 225 11.28 14.08 -20.10
C PHE A 225 11.92 13.89 -21.47
N THR A 226 13.08 13.26 -21.53
CA THR A 226 13.78 12.85 -22.75
C THR A 226 13.74 11.33 -22.85
N ALA A 227 13.12 10.83 -23.91
CA ALA A 227 12.95 9.38 -24.12
C ALA A 227 14.23 8.70 -24.65
N ASP A 228 15.13 9.44 -25.31
CA ASP A 228 16.41 8.96 -25.83
C ASP A 228 17.47 10.05 -25.67
N ARG A 229 18.42 9.83 -24.73
CA ARG A 229 19.56 10.73 -24.49
C ARG A 229 20.61 10.69 -25.60
N GLU A 230 20.57 9.71 -26.49
CA GLU A 230 21.45 9.64 -27.66
C GLU A 230 20.87 10.37 -28.86
N SER A 231 19.61 10.85 -28.78
CA SER A 231 18.99 11.62 -29.86
C SER A 231 19.65 13.00 -30.02
N GLN A 232 19.54 13.57 -31.21
CA GLN A 232 20.15 14.87 -31.56
C GLN A 232 19.63 15.97 -30.66
N GLN A 233 20.54 16.86 -30.22
CA GLN A 233 20.23 18.02 -29.40
C GLN A 233 19.54 19.11 -30.24
N VAL A 234 18.57 19.81 -29.65
CA VAL A 234 17.88 20.95 -30.25
C VAL A 234 18.69 22.21 -30.00
N MET A 235 19.22 22.80 -31.07
CA MET A 235 20.12 23.98 -31.04
C MET A 235 19.36 25.31 -31.23
N THR A 236 18.34 25.58 -30.39
CA THR A 236 17.66 26.89 -30.37
C THR A 236 18.19 27.75 -29.23
N ASP A 237 18.12 29.08 -29.37
CA ASP A 237 18.55 30.02 -28.32
C ASP A 237 17.74 29.85 -27.03
N GLU A 238 16.50 29.46 -27.12
CA GLU A 238 15.63 29.17 -25.99
C GLU A 238 16.06 27.85 -25.27
N ALA A 239 16.37 26.80 -26.02
CA ALA A 239 16.88 25.55 -25.49
C ALA A 239 18.22 25.75 -24.76
N ARG A 240 19.15 26.51 -25.34
CA ARG A 240 20.48 26.82 -24.76
C ARG A 240 20.41 27.45 -23.37
N ARG A 241 19.36 28.20 -23.05
CA ARG A 241 19.18 28.79 -21.71
C ARG A 241 18.96 27.72 -20.63
N PHE A 242 18.36 26.60 -21.00
CA PHE A 242 18.06 25.49 -20.09
C PHE A 242 19.09 24.35 -20.13
N ASP A 243 19.99 24.31 -21.11
CA ASP A 243 20.96 23.23 -21.33
C ASP A 243 21.86 22.95 -20.12
N LYS A 244 22.13 23.96 -19.28
CA LYS A 244 22.90 23.75 -18.03
C LYS A 244 22.18 22.88 -17.00
N ILE A 245 20.83 22.81 -17.08
CA ILE A 245 19.98 22.08 -16.12
C ILE A 245 19.38 20.85 -16.79
N PHE A 246 18.98 20.96 -18.07
CA PHE A 246 18.34 19.91 -18.84
C PHE A 246 18.62 20.09 -20.33
N GLU A 247 19.32 19.14 -20.96
CA GLU A 247 19.60 19.17 -22.39
C GLU A 247 18.34 18.84 -23.20
N THR A 248 17.87 19.81 -23.96
CA THR A 248 16.69 19.62 -24.81
C THR A 248 17.08 18.87 -26.09
N ARG A 249 16.42 17.76 -26.33
CA ARG A 249 16.64 16.86 -27.49
C ARG A 249 15.35 16.68 -28.29
N TYR A 250 15.44 16.13 -29.51
CA TYR A 250 14.25 15.89 -30.34
C TYR A 250 13.21 15.00 -29.68
N THR A 251 13.62 14.14 -28.74
CA THR A 251 12.72 13.27 -27.99
C THR A 251 12.26 13.87 -26.65
N SER A 252 12.62 15.13 -26.37
CA SER A 252 12.24 15.82 -25.13
C SER A 252 10.81 16.35 -25.21
N ARG A 253 10.09 16.22 -24.09
CA ARG A 253 8.70 16.68 -23.94
C ARG A 253 8.51 17.33 -22.58
N LEU A 254 7.72 18.40 -22.54
CA LEU A 254 7.25 19.02 -21.29
C LEU A 254 5.79 18.66 -21.07
N ARG A 255 5.46 18.10 -19.90
CA ARG A 255 4.12 17.63 -19.56
C ARG A 255 3.74 18.00 -18.13
N PHE A 256 2.43 18.06 -17.86
CA PHE A 256 1.86 18.44 -16.58
C PHE A 256 1.00 17.34 -16.00
N ALA A 257 0.99 17.25 -14.66
CA ALA A 257 0.09 16.41 -13.89
C ALA A 257 -0.31 17.14 -12.61
N GLY A 258 -1.52 16.92 -12.15
CA GLY A 258 -1.96 17.49 -10.88
C GLY A 258 -3.35 17.07 -10.47
N ASP A 259 -3.64 17.35 -9.20
CA ASP A 259 -4.96 17.23 -8.60
C ASP A 259 -5.22 18.39 -7.64
N ALA A 260 -6.49 18.71 -7.47
CA ALA A 260 -6.97 19.69 -6.51
C ALA A 260 -8.25 19.16 -5.84
N THR A 261 -8.37 19.38 -4.54
CA THR A 261 -9.54 19.01 -3.75
C THR A 261 -10.01 20.22 -2.94
N LEU A 262 -11.28 20.59 -3.10
CA LEU A 262 -11.96 21.57 -2.28
C LEU A 262 -12.88 20.82 -1.32
N GLY A 263 -12.67 20.98 -0.01
CA GLY A 263 -13.44 20.34 1.05
C GLY A 263 -14.24 21.33 1.88
N LEU A 264 -15.47 20.98 2.18
CA LEU A 264 -16.38 21.69 3.09
C LEU A 264 -16.69 20.79 4.28
N THR A 265 -16.48 21.27 5.50
CA THR A 265 -16.80 20.56 6.73
C THR A 265 -17.70 21.44 7.59
N LEU A 266 -18.93 21.01 7.82
CA LEU A 266 -19.90 21.65 8.70
C LEU A 266 -20.25 20.69 9.84
N LYS A 267 -20.99 21.18 10.84
CA LYS A 267 -21.42 20.33 11.96
C LYS A 267 -22.32 19.19 11.45
N GLY A 268 -21.81 17.97 11.46
CA GLY A 268 -22.55 16.78 11.03
C GLY A 268 -22.65 16.60 9.51
N PHE A 269 -21.98 17.45 8.70
CA PHE A 269 -21.98 17.34 7.24
C PHE A 269 -20.59 17.64 6.70
N ASN A 270 -20.14 16.83 5.75
CA ASN A 270 -18.91 17.06 4.98
C ASN A 270 -19.19 16.85 3.49
N ALA A 271 -18.54 17.65 2.66
CA ALA A 271 -18.58 17.49 1.21
C ALA A 271 -17.22 17.81 0.61
N SER A 272 -16.92 17.23 -0.52
CA SER A 272 -15.73 17.59 -1.28
C SER A 272 -15.94 17.47 -2.78
N ILE A 273 -15.23 18.29 -3.52
CA ILE A 273 -15.06 18.18 -4.96
C ILE A 273 -13.58 18.01 -5.24
N PHE A 274 -13.23 17.08 -6.10
CA PHE A 274 -11.85 16.93 -6.56
C PHE A 274 -11.77 16.89 -8.08
N TYR A 275 -10.67 17.42 -8.59
CA TYR A 275 -10.32 17.35 -10.00
C TYR A 275 -8.89 16.87 -10.13
N LYS A 276 -8.66 15.91 -11.01
CA LYS A 276 -7.35 15.37 -11.34
C LYS A 276 -7.16 15.40 -12.84
N TYR A 277 -5.97 15.83 -13.28
CA TYR A 277 -5.59 15.91 -14.68
C TYR A 277 -4.16 15.42 -14.85
N ILE A 278 -3.97 14.42 -15.68
CA ILE A 278 -2.64 13.92 -16.04
C ILE A 278 -2.52 13.95 -17.55
N GLN A 279 -1.65 14.84 -18.01
CA GLN A 279 -1.45 15.07 -19.44
C GLN A 279 -0.95 13.81 -20.14
N PRO A 280 -1.31 13.59 -21.42
CA PRO A 280 -0.72 12.53 -22.25
C PRO A 280 0.81 12.54 -22.18
N ASP A 281 1.41 11.37 -22.08
CA ASP A 281 2.85 11.16 -21.99
C ASP A 281 3.54 11.85 -20.77
N TYR A 282 2.79 12.16 -19.73
CA TYR A 282 3.41 12.55 -18.47
C TYR A 282 4.17 11.36 -17.88
N VAL A 283 5.46 11.56 -17.63
CA VAL A 283 6.36 10.55 -17.04
C VAL A 283 7.20 11.20 -15.96
N SER A 284 7.28 10.58 -14.79
CA SER A 284 8.34 10.84 -13.82
C SER A 284 9.17 9.57 -13.65
N LEU A 285 10.48 9.67 -13.89
CA LEU A 285 11.41 8.56 -13.67
C LEU A 285 11.64 8.26 -12.18
N GLY A 286 11.10 9.08 -11.28
CA GLY A 286 11.04 8.84 -9.84
C GLY A 286 9.81 8.04 -9.39
N THR A 287 8.98 7.54 -10.31
CA THR A 287 7.79 6.76 -10.01
C THR A 287 7.88 5.37 -10.64
N TYR A 288 7.28 4.36 -9.98
CA TYR A 288 7.22 3.00 -10.56
C TYR A 288 6.38 2.99 -11.84
N TYR A 289 5.24 3.62 -11.80
CA TYR A 289 4.32 3.76 -12.92
C TYR A 289 3.42 4.98 -12.69
N THR A 290 3.20 5.74 -13.75
CA THR A 290 2.25 6.85 -13.74
C THR A 290 1.26 6.62 -14.87
N SER A 291 0.02 6.25 -14.52
CA SER A 291 -1.08 6.31 -15.49
C SER A 291 -1.27 7.74 -15.95
N ASN A 292 -1.34 7.97 -17.24
CA ASN A 292 -1.45 9.30 -17.83
C ASN A 292 -2.54 9.35 -18.90
N ASN A 293 -2.73 10.54 -19.49
CA ASN A 293 -3.70 10.76 -20.56
C ASN A 293 -5.16 10.63 -20.11
N TYR A 294 -5.48 11.12 -18.91
CA TYR A 294 -6.86 11.14 -18.40
C TYR A 294 -7.12 12.32 -17.47
N HIS A 295 -8.39 12.66 -17.33
CA HIS A 295 -8.86 13.50 -16.24
C HIS A 295 -9.96 12.80 -15.44
N THR A 296 -10.16 13.24 -14.21
CA THR A 296 -11.21 12.75 -13.31
C THR A 296 -11.82 13.93 -12.57
N LEU A 297 -13.14 14.00 -12.55
CA LEU A 297 -13.89 14.91 -11.68
C LEU A 297 -14.69 14.07 -10.70
N GLY A 298 -14.64 14.40 -9.42
CA GLY A 298 -15.37 13.67 -8.39
C GLY A 298 -16.01 14.57 -7.36
N LEU A 299 -17.10 14.08 -6.79
CA LEU A 299 -17.88 14.69 -5.73
C LEU A 299 -18.05 13.67 -4.61
N SER A 300 -17.99 14.11 -3.37
CA SER A 300 -18.38 13.27 -2.24
C SER A 300 -19.12 14.10 -1.20
N ALA A 301 -20.05 13.47 -0.49
CA ALA A 301 -20.75 14.06 0.63
C ALA A 301 -21.04 13.01 1.70
N GLY A 302 -21.02 13.44 2.95
CA GLY A 302 -21.36 12.59 4.09
C GLY A 302 -22.07 13.39 5.19
N THR A 303 -23.00 12.73 5.88
CA THR A 303 -23.75 13.34 6.98
C THR A 303 -24.14 12.30 8.02
N THR A 304 -24.29 12.75 9.25
CA THR A 304 -24.88 11.93 10.32
C THR A 304 -26.12 12.60 10.85
N LEU A 305 -27.28 11.97 10.61
CA LEU A 305 -28.58 12.45 10.99
C LEU A 305 -29.03 11.78 12.31
N PHE A 306 -29.66 12.56 13.18
CA PHE A 306 -30.26 12.06 14.43
C PHE A 306 -29.31 11.26 15.31
N ARG A 307 -27.96 11.39 15.13
CA ARG A 307 -26.90 10.58 15.77
C ARG A 307 -27.01 9.06 15.55
N ARG A 308 -27.84 8.62 14.62
CA ARG A 308 -28.16 7.21 14.36
C ARG A 308 -28.00 6.78 12.92
N LEU A 309 -28.22 7.69 11.98
CA LEU A 309 -28.15 7.40 10.56
C LEU A 309 -26.95 8.13 9.95
N THR A 310 -25.94 7.39 9.55
CA THR A 310 -24.79 7.90 8.79
C THR A 310 -25.01 7.60 7.32
N LEU A 311 -24.99 8.64 6.50
CA LEU A 311 -25.11 8.58 5.05
C LEU A 311 -23.81 9.07 4.42
N SER A 312 -23.34 8.40 3.40
CA SER A 312 -22.26 8.89 2.54
C SER A 312 -22.53 8.52 1.10
N ALA A 313 -22.17 9.44 0.20
CA ALA A 313 -22.27 9.21 -1.24
C ALA A 313 -21.06 9.82 -1.95
N SER A 314 -20.62 9.18 -3.02
CA SER A 314 -19.59 9.71 -3.90
C SER A 314 -19.90 9.38 -5.35
N PHE A 315 -19.49 10.28 -6.21
CA PHE A 315 -19.57 10.14 -7.66
C PHE A 315 -18.26 10.61 -8.27
N SER A 316 -17.73 9.89 -9.25
CA SER A 316 -16.61 10.36 -10.05
C SER A 316 -16.75 9.92 -11.51
N GLY A 317 -16.38 10.82 -12.41
CA GLY A 317 -16.29 10.55 -13.84
C GLY A 317 -14.84 10.72 -14.31
N GLN A 318 -14.36 9.76 -15.08
CA GLN A 318 -13.03 9.77 -15.70
C GLN A 318 -13.19 9.64 -17.22
N GLU A 319 -12.41 10.42 -17.95
CA GLU A 319 -12.24 10.28 -19.40
C GLU A 319 -10.75 10.21 -19.72
N ASP A 320 -10.36 9.28 -20.57
CA ASP A 320 -9.00 9.14 -21.10
C ASP A 320 -8.87 9.73 -22.52
N ASN A 321 -7.73 9.47 -23.18
CA ASN A 321 -7.47 9.89 -24.56
C ASN A 321 -7.63 11.39 -24.80
N LEU A 322 -7.12 12.22 -23.87
CA LEU A 322 -7.23 13.68 -23.93
C LEU A 322 -6.62 14.29 -25.20
N ALA A 323 -5.58 13.66 -25.76
CA ALA A 323 -4.94 14.07 -26.99
C ALA A 323 -5.65 13.56 -28.26
N LYS A 324 -6.68 12.71 -28.13
CA LYS A 324 -7.38 12.04 -29.24
C LYS A 324 -6.44 11.25 -30.16
N GLN A 325 -5.38 10.65 -29.60
CA GLN A 325 -4.35 9.88 -30.32
C GLN A 325 -4.45 8.37 -30.09
N GLN A 326 -5.26 7.94 -29.12
CA GLN A 326 -5.55 6.52 -28.91
C GLN A 326 -6.67 6.05 -29.84
N LEU A 327 -6.74 4.76 -30.08
CA LEU A 327 -7.77 4.17 -30.95
C LEU A 327 -9.18 4.52 -30.50
N TYR A 328 -9.42 4.48 -29.20
CA TYR A 328 -10.71 4.74 -28.57
C TYR A 328 -10.58 5.69 -27.38
N THR A 329 -11.67 6.37 -27.05
CA THR A 329 -11.79 7.19 -25.83
C THR A 329 -12.64 6.42 -24.82
N THR A 330 -12.12 6.15 -23.61
CA THR A 330 -12.85 5.44 -22.56
C THR A 330 -13.38 6.43 -21.54
N ARG A 331 -14.66 6.29 -21.20
CA ARG A 331 -15.34 7.01 -20.13
C ARG A 331 -15.76 6.04 -19.06
N GLY A 332 -15.41 6.35 -17.82
CA GLY A 332 -15.77 5.58 -16.65
C GLY A 332 -16.47 6.45 -15.61
N TYR A 333 -17.60 5.98 -15.09
CA TYR A 333 -18.32 6.64 -14.00
C TYR A 333 -18.42 5.68 -12.82
N VAL A 334 -17.97 6.13 -11.66
CA VAL A 334 -18.07 5.38 -10.39
C VAL A 334 -19.01 6.12 -9.46
N TYR A 335 -19.95 5.41 -8.88
CA TYR A 335 -20.87 5.97 -7.90
C TYR A 335 -21.05 5.00 -6.73
N ASN A 336 -20.95 5.53 -5.53
CA ASN A 336 -21.05 4.77 -4.30
C ASN A 336 -22.01 5.48 -3.35
N ALA A 337 -22.82 4.71 -2.63
CA ALA A 337 -23.66 5.18 -1.56
C ALA A 337 -23.63 4.20 -0.40
N MET A 338 -23.57 4.70 0.82
CA MET A 338 -23.62 3.91 2.04
C MET A 338 -24.58 4.54 3.02
N ALA A 339 -25.40 3.72 3.65
CA ALA A 339 -26.25 4.08 4.75
C ALA A 339 -25.99 3.11 5.92
N SER A 340 -25.65 3.64 7.10
CA SER A 340 -25.51 2.86 8.33
C SER A 340 -26.49 3.39 9.36
N LEU A 341 -27.43 2.57 9.74
CA LEU A 341 -28.50 2.89 10.69
C LEU A 341 -28.33 2.10 11.98
N ARG A 342 -28.08 2.81 13.07
CA ARG A 342 -28.14 2.24 14.42
C ARG A 342 -29.59 2.26 14.90
N ILE A 343 -30.30 1.13 14.75
CA ILE A 343 -31.70 0.97 15.15
C ILE A 343 -31.79 1.00 16.68
N SER A 344 -30.89 0.31 17.35
CA SER A 344 -30.74 0.27 18.80
C SER A 344 -29.29 0.15 19.21
N ASP A 345 -28.98 0.15 20.51
CA ASP A 345 -27.62 -0.10 21.00
C ASP A 345 -27.12 -1.52 20.68
N ARG A 346 -28.04 -2.41 20.33
CA ARG A 346 -27.76 -3.80 19.99
C ARG A 346 -27.81 -4.10 18.50
N MET A 347 -28.47 -3.26 17.71
CA MET A 347 -28.75 -3.54 16.30
C MET A 347 -28.27 -2.41 15.40
N ASN A 348 -27.42 -2.76 14.45
CA ASN A 348 -26.97 -1.90 13.36
C ASN A 348 -27.28 -2.56 12.02
N VAL A 349 -27.68 -1.76 11.03
CA VAL A 349 -27.90 -2.20 9.66
C VAL A 349 -27.09 -1.31 8.74
N THR A 350 -26.23 -1.90 7.93
CA THR A 350 -25.46 -1.20 6.91
C THR A 350 -25.91 -1.64 5.53
N ALA A 351 -26.25 -0.68 4.69
CA ALA A 351 -26.57 -0.88 3.29
C ALA A 351 -25.56 -0.13 2.43
N MET A 352 -25.04 -0.78 1.40
CA MET A 352 -24.08 -0.20 0.46
C MET A 352 -24.51 -0.45 -0.97
N TYR A 353 -24.29 0.53 -1.82
CA TYR A 353 -24.44 0.44 -3.25
C TYR A 353 -23.19 0.96 -3.94
N ASN A 354 -22.64 0.16 -4.85
CA ASN A 354 -21.52 0.54 -5.67
C ASN A 354 -21.90 0.31 -7.14
N GLY A 355 -21.60 1.28 -7.97
CA GLY A 355 -21.87 1.20 -9.39
C GLY A 355 -20.70 1.68 -10.21
N TYR A 356 -20.52 1.07 -11.37
CA TYR A 356 -19.52 1.45 -12.35
C TYR A 356 -20.12 1.35 -13.74
N LEU A 357 -20.05 2.42 -14.51
CA LEU A 357 -20.43 2.47 -15.91
C LEU A 357 -19.16 2.74 -16.72
N GLN A 358 -18.90 1.93 -17.73
CA GLN A 358 -17.82 2.12 -18.70
C GLN A 358 -18.38 2.16 -20.11
N SER A 359 -17.95 3.15 -20.88
CA SER A 359 -18.28 3.26 -22.29
C SER A 359 -17.05 3.67 -23.09
N GLN A 360 -17.00 3.22 -24.34
CA GLN A 360 -16.01 3.67 -25.31
C GLN A 360 -16.67 4.57 -26.36
N GLY A 361 -15.94 5.57 -26.79
CA GLY A 361 -16.29 6.44 -27.91
C GLY A 361 -15.13 6.53 -28.90
N ASP A 362 -15.34 7.23 -30.00
CA ASP A 362 -14.36 7.40 -31.06
C ASP A 362 -13.06 8.05 -30.58
N GLY A 363 -11.97 7.56 -31.14
CA GLY A 363 -10.63 8.14 -31.01
C GLY A 363 -10.04 8.35 -32.40
N THR A 364 -8.89 7.75 -32.71
CA THR A 364 -8.34 7.71 -34.08
C THR A 364 -9.07 6.69 -34.95
N ALA A 365 -9.70 5.69 -34.34
CA ALA A 365 -10.61 4.77 -35.00
C ALA A 365 -12.05 5.07 -34.57
N GLN A 366 -13.01 4.80 -35.48
CA GLN A 366 -14.41 4.83 -35.12
C GLN A 366 -14.76 3.59 -34.31
N VAL A 367 -15.50 3.77 -33.25
CA VAL A 367 -16.09 2.65 -32.50
C VAL A 367 -17.18 2.03 -33.35
N ASN A 368 -17.12 0.73 -33.56
CA ASN A 368 -18.19 -0.02 -34.21
C ASN A 368 -18.90 -0.91 -33.19
N ASP A 369 -20.13 -1.26 -33.51
CA ASP A 369 -21.00 -2.05 -32.66
C ASP A 369 -20.38 -3.41 -32.23
N THR A 370 -19.41 -3.97 -32.97
CA THR A 370 -18.76 -5.24 -32.62
C THR A 370 -17.61 -5.12 -31.65
N THR A 371 -16.99 -3.93 -31.56
CA THR A 371 -15.78 -3.68 -30.70
C THR A 371 -16.05 -2.73 -29.55
N GLU A 372 -17.25 -2.13 -29.48
CA GLU A 372 -17.60 -1.20 -28.42
C GLU A 372 -17.62 -1.90 -27.06
N ILE A 373 -16.90 -1.34 -26.08
CA ILE A 373 -17.07 -1.69 -24.68
C ILE A 373 -18.11 -0.74 -24.08
N HIS A 374 -19.27 -1.28 -23.73
CA HIS A 374 -20.30 -0.54 -23.03
C HIS A 374 -20.92 -1.45 -21.97
N ARG A 375 -20.51 -1.27 -20.72
CA ARG A 375 -20.91 -2.15 -19.62
C ARG A 375 -21.22 -1.38 -18.34
N VAL A 376 -22.12 -1.94 -17.55
CA VAL A 376 -22.49 -1.42 -16.24
C VAL A 376 -22.38 -2.53 -15.21
N LEU A 377 -21.83 -2.17 -14.06
CA LEU A 377 -21.79 -3.02 -12.88
C LEU A 377 -22.61 -2.36 -11.77
N HIS A 378 -23.50 -3.12 -11.16
CA HIS A 378 -24.24 -2.76 -9.95
C HIS A 378 -23.90 -3.74 -8.85
N SER A 379 -23.61 -3.25 -7.67
CA SER A 379 -23.39 -4.08 -6.47
C SER A 379 -24.17 -3.50 -5.29
N PHE A 380 -25.02 -4.32 -4.72
CA PHE A 380 -25.81 -4.01 -3.53
C PHE A 380 -25.37 -4.90 -2.40
N SER A 381 -25.19 -4.36 -1.22
CA SER A 381 -24.85 -5.08 0.00
C SER A 381 -25.72 -4.64 1.15
N LEU A 382 -26.25 -5.59 1.91
CA LEU A 382 -27.02 -5.36 3.13
C LEU A 382 -26.44 -6.23 4.25
N VAL A 383 -26.08 -5.60 5.36
CA VAL A 383 -25.43 -6.27 6.49
C VAL A 383 -26.09 -5.83 7.81
N PRO A 384 -27.15 -6.51 8.27
CA PRO A 384 -27.65 -6.38 9.63
C PRO A 384 -26.73 -7.13 10.62
N THR A 385 -26.45 -6.48 11.74
CA THR A 385 -25.68 -7.05 12.86
C THR A 385 -26.43 -6.84 14.15
N TYR A 386 -26.54 -7.89 14.95
CA TYR A 386 -27.21 -7.88 16.24
C TYR A 386 -26.28 -8.39 17.34
N ASN A 387 -26.07 -7.57 18.37
CA ASN A 387 -25.20 -7.84 19.50
C ASN A 387 -26.02 -8.03 20.77
N LEU A 388 -25.79 -9.15 21.45
CA LEU A 388 -26.41 -9.49 22.73
C LEU A 388 -25.30 -9.64 23.78
N PRO A 389 -24.90 -8.54 24.44
CA PRO A 389 -23.96 -8.65 25.56
C PRO A 389 -24.65 -9.30 26.77
N GLY A 390 -23.98 -10.26 27.39
CA GLY A 390 -24.42 -10.93 28.59
C GLY A 390 -23.30 -10.95 29.64
N GLU A 391 -23.59 -11.41 30.84
CA GLU A 391 -22.60 -11.51 31.90
C GLU A 391 -21.52 -12.57 31.61
N LEU A 392 -21.93 -13.73 31.16
CA LEU A 392 -21.05 -14.88 30.86
C LEU A 392 -20.77 -15.05 29.38
N PHE A 393 -21.69 -14.64 28.53
CA PHE A 393 -21.63 -14.85 27.08
C PHE A 393 -21.99 -13.55 26.34
N ASP A 394 -21.19 -13.21 25.34
CA ASP A 394 -21.59 -12.20 24.35
C ASP A 394 -21.89 -12.92 23.03
N HIS A 395 -23.02 -12.59 22.43
CA HIS A 395 -23.44 -13.15 21.16
C HIS A 395 -23.47 -12.05 20.10
N THR A 396 -22.91 -12.31 18.94
CA THR A 396 -23.03 -11.46 17.77
C THR A 396 -23.55 -12.28 16.60
N ILE A 397 -24.65 -11.84 16.02
CA ILE A 397 -25.23 -12.42 14.82
C ILE A 397 -25.06 -11.40 13.69
N SER A 398 -24.45 -11.80 12.59
CA SER A 398 -24.36 -10.99 11.38
C SER A 398 -24.93 -11.77 10.21
N LEU A 399 -25.80 -11.13 9.45
CA LEU A 399 -26.25 -11.62 8.15
C LEU A 399 -25.66 -10.73 7.07
N SER A 400 -25.43 -11.27 5.90
CA SER A 400 -25.02 -10.51 4.73
C SER A 400 -25.76 -10.98 3.49
N ALA A 401 -26.19 -10.04 2.69
CA ALA A 401 -26.74 -10.29 1.37
C ALA A 401 -26.06 -9.35 0.38
N ASN A 402 -25.36 -9.91 -0.59
CA ASN A 402 -24.65 -9.16 -1.63
C ASN A 402 -25.17 -9.60 -2.98
N TYR A 403 -25.62 -8.64 -3.79
CA TYR A 403 -26.02 -8.87 -5.16
C TYR A 403 -25.15 -8.02 -6.08
N THR A 404 -24.50 -8.66 -7.03
CA THR A 404 -23.69 -7.99 -8.05
C THR A 404 -24.17 -8.39 -9.43
N GLU A 405 -24.39 -7.43 -10.29
CA GLU A 405 -24.77 -7.61 -11.68
C GLU A 405 -23.82 -6.82 -12.56
N ASN A 406 -23.12 -7.52 -13.44
CA ASN A 406 -22.35 -6.94 -14.54
C ASN A 406 -23.13 -7.19 -15.83
N ARG A 407 -23.52 -6.11 -16.50
CA ARG A 407 -24.28 -6.16 -17.76
C ARG A 407 -23.48 -5.56 -18.88
N ASP A 408 -23.44 -6.27 -19.97
CA ASP A 408 -22.96 -5.77 -21.24
C ASP A 408 -24.12 -5.05 -21.96
N LEU A 409 -23.91 -3.79 -22.27
CA LEU A 409 -24.87 -2.95 -22.96
C LEU A 409 -24.57 -2.83 -24.47
N ASN A 410 -23.50 -3.48 -24.95
CA ASN A 410 -23.20 -3.55 -26.36
C ASN A 410 -24.25 -4.39 -27.09
N LYS A 411 -24.79 -3.89 -28.19
CA LYS A 411 -25.89 -4.52 -28.96
C LYS A 411 -25.55 -5.90 -29.49
N PHE A 412 -24.27 -6.18 -29.83
CA PHE A 412 -23.83 -7.45 -30.38
C PHE A 412 -23.51 -8.51 -29.35
N SER A 413 -23.02 -8.10 -28.20
CA SER A 413 -22.61 -9.01 -27.12
C SER A 413 -23.56 -9.02 -25.92
N VAL A 414 -24.69 -8.31 -26.02
CA VAL A 414 -25.73 -8.30 -24.98
C VAL A 414 -26.09 -9.71 -24.53
N GLY A 415 -26.01 -9.93 -23.22
CA GLY A 415 -26.31 -11.22 -22.59
C GLY A 415 -25.19 -12.25 -22.66
N GLN A 416 -24.17 -12.11 -23.54
CA GLN A 416 -23.09 -13.08 -23.66
C GLN A 416 -22.03 -12.95 -22.59
N THR A 417 -21.81 -11.73 -22.09
CA THR A 417 -20.85 -11.42 -21.04
C THR A 417 -21.49 -10.98 -19.71
N ASP A 418 -22.83 -11.05 -19.65
CA ASP A 418 -23.58 -10.73 -18.44
C ASP A 418 -23.27 -11.74 -17.33
N VAL A 419 -23.00 -11.21 -16.15
CA VAL A 419 -22.75 -12.02 -14.95
C VAL A 419 -23.57 -11.47 -13.78
N LYS A 420 -24.31 -12.37 -13.13
CA LYS A 420 -25.07 -12.06 -11.91
C LYS A 420 -24.59 -12.93 -10.79
N THR A 421 -24.27 -12.32 -9.67
CA THR A 421 -23.83 -13.02 -8.46
C THR A 421 -24.72 -12.64 -7.30
N LEU A 422 -25.28 -13.63 -6.62
CA LEU A 422 -25.92 -13.50 -5.34
C LEU A 422 -25.07 -14.23 -4.30
N ALA A 423 -24.63 -13.52 -3.26
CA ALA A 423 -23.93 -14.11 -2.14
C ALA A 423 -24.70 -13.81 -0.84
N LEU A 424 -25.03 -14.86 -0.12
CA LEU A 424 -25.70 -14.81 1.18
C LEU A 424 -24.75 -15.36 2.24
N GLY A 425 -24.69 -14.71 3.38
CA GLY A 425 -23.86 -15.14 4.49
C GLY A 425 -24.58 -15.00 5.82
N ALA A 426 -24.25 -15.92 6.73
CA ALA A 426 -24.66 -15.84 8.12
C ALA A 426 -23.47 -16.18 9.00
N SER A 427 -23.20 -15.38 10.00
CA SER A 427 -22.19 -15.66 11.00
C SER A 427 -22.74 -15.47 12.41
N TYR A 428 -22.34 -16.37 13.28
CA TYR A 428 -22.64 -16.32 14.70
C TYR A 428 -21.34 -16.39 15.47
N ASN A 429 -21.07 -15.36 16.26
CA ASN A 429 -19.92 -15.32 17.15
C ASN A 429 -20.40 -15.43 18.60
N LEU A 430 -19.83 -16.37 19.35
CA LEU A 430 -20.04 -16.60 20.77
C LEU A 430 -18.74 -16.33 21.51
N ASN A 431 -18.70 -15.29 22.31
CA ASN A 431 -17.58 -15.02 23.22
C ASN A 431 -17.92 -15.54 24.63
N VAL A 432 -17.22 -16.55 25.08
CA VAL A 432 -17.35 -17.18 26.40
C VAL A 432 -16.37 -16.50 27.36
N LYS A 433 -16.85 -15.50 28.11
CA LYS A 433 -16.02 -14.68 29.02
C LYS A 433 -15.24 -15.49 30.06
N PRO A 434 -15.87 -16.46 30.77
CA PRO A 434 -15.15 -17.26 31.78
C PRO A 434 -14.00 -18.09 31.21
N TRP A 435 -14.11 -18.49 29.94
CA TRP A 435 -13.10 -19.29 29.26
C TRP A 435 -12.15 -18.44 28.41
N GLU A 436 -12.44 -17.13 28.28
CA GLU A 436 -11.74 -16.23 27.36
C GLU A 436 -11.60 -16.84 25.95
N THR A 437 -12.67 -17.46 25.50
CA THR A 437 -12.71 -18.23 24.26
C THR A 437 -13.82 -17.69 23.37
N ASN A 438 -13.50 -17.48 22.12
CA ASN A 438 -14.49 -17.16 21.11
C ASN A 438 -14.72 -18.35 20.16
N PHE A 439 -15.95 -18.54 19.78
CA PHE A 439 -16.36 -19.49 18.74
C PHE A 439 -17.07 -18.70 17.65
N THR A 440 -16.70 -18.95 16.40
CA THR A 440 -17.37 -18.37 15.25
C THR A 440 -17.84 -19.46 14.31
N PHE A 441 -19.13 -19.46 14.01
CA PHE A 441 -19.76 -20.32 13.03
C PHE A 441 -20.13 -19.47 11.84
N SER A 442 -19.74 -19.86 10.64
CA SER A 442 -20.05 -19.13 9.42
C SER A 442 -20.58 -20.06 8.36
N LEU A 443 -21.63 -19.60 7.68
CA LEU A 443 -22.19 -20.24 6.50
C LEU A 443 -22.29 -19.19 5.40
N SER A 444 -21.90 -19.53 4.19
CA SER A 444 -22.10 -18.68 3.03
C SER A 444 -22.49 -19.49 1.82
N HIS A 445 -23.37 -18.93 1.01
CA HIS A 445 -23.79 -19.45 -0.28
C HIS A 445 -23.59 -18.36 -1.32
N GLN A 446 -22.90 -18.70 -2.40
CA GLN A 446 -22.74 -17.84 -3.56
C GLN A 446 -23.26 -18.56 -4.81
N ASN A 447 -24.06 -17.86 -5.59
CA ASN A 447 -24.48 -18.33 -6.91
C ASN A 447 -24.13 -17.28 -7.95
N THR A 448 -23.38 -17.68 -8.97
CA THR A 448 -22.96 -16.81 -10.08
C THR A 448 -23.48 -17.41 -11.39
N LYS A 449 -24.25 -16.60 -12.11
CA LYS A 449 -24.84 -16.95 -13.41
C LYS A 449 -24.22 -16.11 -14.50
N GLY A 450 -23.62 -16.76 -15.49
CA GLY A 450 -23.15 -16.19 -16.74
C GLY A 450 -23.95 -16.72 -17.93
N PHE A 451 -23.55 -16.37 -19.14
CA PHE A 451 -24.26 -16.73 -20.38
C PHE A 451 -24.53 -18.22 -20.51
N ASN A 452 -23.52 -19.06 -20.41
CA ASN A 452 -23.64 -20.52 -20.50
C ASN A 452 -23.07 -21.25 -19.30
N SER A 453 -22.91 -20.57 -18.18
CA SER A 453 -22.33 -21.13 -16.98
C SER A 453 -23.08 -20.70 -15.73
N GLU A 454 -23.28 -21.62 -14.84
CA GLU A 454 -23.77 -21.34 -13.50
C GLU A 454 -22.80 -21.98 -12.51
N TYR A 455 -22.28 -21.17 -11.62
CA TYR A 455 -21.35 -21.58 -10.58
C TYR A 455 -21.97 -21.31 -9.22
N SER A 456 -21.94 -22.31 -8.35
CA SER A 456 -22.31 -22.15 -6.95
C SER A 456 -21.16 -22.55 -6.03
N SER A 457 -21.07 -21.88 -4.89
CA SER A 457 -20.11 -22.17 -3.84
C SER A 457 -20.80 -22.09 -2.49
N ASP A 458 -20.72 -23.17 -1.73
CA ASP A 458 -21.21 -23.27 -0.36
C ASP A 458 -20.04 -23.44 0.58
N VAL A 459 -19.89 -22.55 1.56
CA VAL A 459 -18.82 -22.61 2.55
C VAL A 459 -19.41 -22.69 3.94
N ALA A 460 -18.97 -23.67 4.71
CA ALA A 460 -19.24 -23.77 6.13
C ALA A 460 -17.92 -23.74 6.90
N SER A 461 -17.83 -22.95 7.95
CA SER A 461 -16.63 -22.92 8.79
C SER A 461 -16.96 -22.78 10.26
N ILE A 462 -16.08 -23.35 11.07
CA ILE A 462 -16.09 -23.21 12.53
C ILE A 462 -14.69 -22.80 12.92
N SER A 463 -14.57 -21.69 13.64
CA SER A 463 -13.30 -21.25 14.21
C SER A 463 -13.41 -21.02 15.71
N THR A 464 -12.33 -21.24 16.40
CA THR A 464 -12.21 -20.98 17.84
C THR A 464 -10.85 -20.34 18.11
N GLY A 465 -10.84 -19.41 19.06
CA GLY A 465 -9.61 -18.78 19.53
C GLY A 465 -9.64 -18.66 21.05
N ARG A 466 -8.49 -18.96 21.67
CA ARG A 466 -8.34 -18.87 23.11
C ARG A 466 -6.95 -18.41 23.50
N SER A 467 -6.90 -17.58 24.56
CA SER A 467 -5.66 -17.21 25.22
C SER A 467 -5.48 -18.01 26.50
N PHE A 468 -4.30 -18.58 26.67
CA PHE A 468 -3.95 -19.44 27.80
C PHE A 468 -2.88 -18.78 28.66
N LEU A 469 -2.66 -19.35 29.85
CA LEU A 469 -1.70 -18.95 30.86
C LEU A 469 -2.10 -17.63 31.59
N LYS A 470 -1.57 -17.45 32.79
CA LYS A 470 -1.93 -16.32 33.67
C LYS A 470 -1.68 -14.95 33.05
N GLU A 471 -0.67 -14.84 32.20
CA GLU A 471 -0.29 -13.60 31.51
C GLU A 471 -0.88 -13.51 30.09
N LYS A 472 -1.74 -14.45 29.69
CA LYS A 472 -2.34 -14.54 28.33
C LYS A 472 -1.28 -14.56 27.21
N ASN A 473 -0.12 -15.09 27.52
CA ASN A 473 1.03 -15.07 26.62
C ASN A 473 1.07 -16.27 25.64
N LEU A 474 0.10 -17.19 25.70
CA LEU A 474 -0.13 -18.21 24.70
C LEU A 474 -1.51 -18.00 24.07
N SER A 475 -1.56 -17.65 22.80
CA SER A 475 -2.79 -17.55 22.02
C SER A 475 -2.82 -18.69 21.00
N THR A 476 -3.95 -19.37 20.90
CA THR A 476 -4.18 -20.41 19.90
C THR A 476 -5.43 -20.13 19.11
N SER A 477 -5.45 -20.53 17.86
CA SER A 477 -6.67 -20.60 17.06
C SER A 477 -6.73 -21.88 16.25
N ALA A 478 -7.93 -22.34 15.99
CA ALA A 478 -8.22 -23.45 15.11
C ALA A 478 -9.42 -23.10 14.24
N THR A 479 -9.32 -23.39 12.95
CA THR A 479 -10.41 -23.23 11.99
C THR A 479 -10.56 -24.52 11.19
N VAL A 480 -11.78 -24.98 11.04
CA VAL A 480 -12.15 -26.05 10.13
C VAL A 480 -13.12 -25.47 9.11
N SER A 481 -12.86 -25.70 7.84
CA SER A 481 -13.69 -25.23 6.75
C SER A 481 -14.04 -26.35 5.78
N LEU A 482 -15.23 -26.30 5.25
CA LEU A 482 -15.73 -27.15 4.19
C LEU A 482 -16.25 -26.22 3.07
N ASN A 483 -15.77 -26.45 1.87
CA ASN A 483 -16.18 -25.68 0.70
C ASN A 483 -16.62 -26.66 -0.40
N TYR A 484 -17.86 -26.53 -0.83
CA TYR A 484 -18.45 -27.27 -1.94
C TYR A 484 -18.69 -26.31 -3.09
N ASN A 485 -18.13 -26.63 -4.25
CA ASN A 485 -18.29 -25.84 -5.48
C ASN A 485 -18.93 -26.70 -6.57
N GLU A 486 -19.83 -26.10 -7.30
CA GLU A 486 -20.49 -26.73 -8.44
C GLU A 486 -20.48 -25.79 -9.65
N VAL A 487 -19.94 -26.26 -10.76
CA VAL A 487 -20.16 -25.72 -12.08
C VAL A 487 -21.24 -26.56 -12.72
N ARG A 488 -22.43 -25.98 -12.89
CA ARG A 488 -23.62 -26.71 -13.36
C ARG A 488 -23.35 -27.47 -14.64
N HIS A 489 -23.69 -28.77 -14.68
CA HIS A 489 -23.48 -29.69 -15.79
C HIS A 489 -22.03 -29.99 -16.18
N HIS A 490 -21.03 -29.50 -15.42
CA HIS A 490 -19.62 -29.69 -15.77
C HIS A 490 -18.84 -30.40 -14.66
N SER A 491 -18.74 -29.79 -13.49
CA SER A 491 -17.90 -30.34 -12.42
C SER A 491 -18.45 -29.97 -11.04
N LYS A 492 -18.12 -30.82 -10.08
CA LYS A 492 -18.35 -30.57 -8.66
C LYS A 492 -17.03 -30.79 -7.94
N SER A 493 -16.68 -29.91 -7.04
CA SER A 493 -15.49 -30.06 -6.23
C SER A 493 -15.81 -29.88 -4.76
N LEU A 494 -15.08 -30.60 -3.93
CA LEU A 494 -15.13 -30.49 -2.50
C LEU A 494 -13.73 -30.17 -1.99
N SER A 495 -13.62 -29.21 -1.07
CA SER A 495 -12.39 -28.96 -0.34
C SER A 495 -12.66 -28.90 1.15
N MET A 496 -11.75 -29.48 1.92
CA MET A 496 -11.73 -29.44 3.37
C MET A 496 -10.44 -28.77 3.80
N GLY A 497 -10.53 -27.84 4.74
CA GLY A 497 -9.38 -27.12 5.28
C GLY A 497 -9.34 -27.21 6.79
N VAL A 498 -8.15 -27.34 7.33
CA VAL A 498 -7.86 -27.24 8.77
C VAL A 498 -6.69 -26.27 8.92
N ASP A 499 -6.92 -25.19 9.65
CA ASP A 499 -5.90 -24.20 9.99
C ASP A 499 -5.71 -24.15 11.50
N LEU A 500 -4.49 -24.33 11.95
CA LEU A 500 -4.09 -24.24 13.34
C LEU A 500 -3.04 -23.17 13.50
N SER A 501 -3.17 -22.35 14.52
CA SER A 501 -2.12 -21.41 14.88
C SER A 501 -1.90 -21.35 16.38
N ALA A 502 -0.66 -21.13 16.78
CA ALA A 502 -0.27 -20.87 18.15
C ALA A 502 0.78 -19.77 18.17
N SER A 503 0.60 -18.80 19.06
CA SER A 503 1.57 -17.74 19.29
C SER A 503 1.88 -17.69 20.78
N TYR A 504 3.16 -17.77 21.12
CA TYR A 504 3.65 -17.76 22.49
C TYR A 504 4.66 -16.65 22.72
N THR A 505 4.43 -15.84 23.74
CA THR A 505 5.34 -14.76 24.13
C THR A 505 6.00 -15.11 25.47
N LEU A 506 7.32 -15.36 25.43
CA LEU A 506 8.12 -15.68 26.61
C LEU A 506 8.81 -14.42 27.15
N LYS A 507 8.60 -14.12 28.44
CA LYS A 507 9.24 -13.00 29.17
C LYS A 507 9.11 -11.65 28.46
N LYS A 508 8.09 -11.42 27.64
CA LYS A 508 7.84 -10.24 26.82
C LYS A 508 8.89 -9.94 25.73
N TYR A 509 9.89 -10.80 25.58
CA TYR A 509 11.01 -10.59 24.67
C TYR A 509 11.04 -11.56 23.50
N HIS A 510 10.59 -12.79 23.71
CA HIS A 510 10.61 -13.84 22.69
C HIS A 510 9.19 -14.11 22.25
N SER A 511 8.91 -13.99 20.97
CA SER A 511 7.64 -14.35 20.37
C SER A 511 7.87 -15.51 19.39
N PHE A 512 7.14 -16.58 19.59
CA PHE A 512 7.13 -17.76 18.74
C PHE A 512 5.74 -17.87 18.11
N SER A 513 5.67 -18.05 16.81
CA SER A 513 4.43 -18.32 16.11
C SER A 513 4.57 -19.58 15.28
N LEU A 514 3.65 -20.50 15.49
CA LEU A 514 3.51 -21.72 14.71
C LEU A 514 2.19 -21.66 13.97
N GLY A 515 2.20 -22.02 12.70
CA GLY A 515 1.01 -22.21 11.90
C GLY A 515 1.10 -23.52 11.15
N ALA A 516 -0.01 -24.24 11.08
CA ALA A 516 -0.16 -25.43 10.27
C ALA A 516 -1.48 -25.32 9.52
N SER A 517 -1.43 -25.36 8.19
CA SER A 517 -2.62 -25.49 7.36
C SER A 517 -2.55 -26.78 6.56
N PHE A 518 -3.64 -27.48 6.55
CA PHE A 518 -3.86 -28.65 5.74
C PHE A 518 -5.12 -28.42 4.91
N SER A 519 -5.04 -28.62 3.61
CA SER A 519 -6.21 -28.68 2.75
C SER A 519 -6.20 -29.92 1.90
N GLN A 520 -7.37 -30.50 1.72
CA GLN A 520 -7.61 -31.64 0.86
C GLN A 520 -8.74 -31.29 -0.09
N TYR A 521 -8.53 -31.46 -1.37
CA TYR A 521 -9.50 -31.07 -2.39
C TYR A 521 -9.50 -32.02 -3.58
N GLY A 522 -10.61 -32.07 -4.28
CA GLY A 522 -10.75 -32.90 -5.47
C GLY A 522 -12.14 -32.81 -6.08
N ASP A 523 -12.29 -33.44 -7.20
CA ASP A 523 -13.54 -33.48 -7.94
C ASP A 523 -14.49 -34.54 -7.36
N VAL A 524 -15.77 -34.20 -7.26
CA VAL A 524 -16.85 -35.13 -6.94
C VAL A 524 -17.35 -35.74 -8.22
N ASN A 525 -17.05 -37.02 -8.48
CA ASN A 525 -17.52 -37.71 -9.67
C ASN A 525 -19.04 -37.92 -9.61
N LEU A 526 -19.77 -37.39 -10.58
CA LEU A 526 -21.23 -37.49 -10.68
C LEU A 526 -21.73 -38.92 -10.89
N GLU A 527 -20.90 -39.81 -11.47
CA GLU A 527 -21.24 -41.22 -11.73
C GLU A 527 -20.89 -42.15 -10.58
N LYS A 528 -20.03 -41.72 -9.66
CA LYS A 528 -19.62 -42.46 -8.49
C LYS A 528 -19.84 -41.60 -7.24
N THR A 529 -20.64 -42.08 -6.32
CA THR A 529 -20.92 -41.44 -5.01
C THR A 529 -19.66 -41.21 -4.13
N ARG A 530 -18.45 -41.40 -4.61
CA ARG A 530 -17.19 -41.14 -3.95
C ARG A 530 -16.51 -39.91 -4.49
N SER A 531 -16.31 -38.92 -3.62
CA SER A 531 -15.38 -37.83 -3.87
C SER A 531 -13.96 -38.37 -3.87
N THR A 532 -13.22 -38.21 -4.94
CA THR A 532 -11.78 -38.46 -4.96
C THR A 532 -11.10 -37.17 -4.51
N LEU A 533 -10.86 -37.03 -3.19
CA LEU A 533 -10.06 -35.96 -2.62
C LEU A 533 -8.58 -36.29 -2.84
N ASP A 534 -8.10 -36.12 -4.07
CA ASP A 534 -6.79 -36.62 -4.47
C ASP A 534 -5.65 -35.65 -4.19
N ASN A 535 -5.97 -34.36 -4.11
CA ASN A 535 -4.97 -33.32 -3.92
C ASN A 535 -4.88 -32.90 -2.46
N ARG A 536 -3.65 -32.72 -1.99
CA ARG A 536 -3.35 -32.33 -0.62
C ARG A 536 -2.29 -31.25 -0.60
N ASP A 537 -2.58 -30.18 0.13
CA ASP A 537 -1.62 -29.13 0.41
C ASP A 537 -1.33 -29.09 1.90
N VAL A 538 -0.07 -29.00 2.22
CA VAL A 538 0.41 -28.82 3.60
C VAL A 538 1.28 -27.59 3.64
N ARG A 539 0.98 -26.67 4.54
CA ARG A 539 1.82 -25.51 4.82
C ARG A 539 2.12 -25.46 6.31
N LEU A 540 3.39 -25.41 6.63
CA LEU A 540 3.86 -25.21 7.99
C LEU A 540 4.62 -23.89 8.04
N THR A 541 4.32 -23.06 9.03
CA THR A 541 5.01 -21.79 9.25
C THR A 541 5.59 -21.78 10.66
N PHE A 542 6.82 -21.33 10.77
CA PHE A 542 7.47 -21.07 12.04
C PHE A 542 8.10 -19.69 11.99
N ASN A 543 7.66 -18.79 12.87
CA ASN A 543 8.21 -17.46 13.01
C ASN A 543 8.74 -17.30 14.42
N TYR A 544 9.93 -16.73 14.52
CA TYR A 544 10.53 -16.37 15.78
C TYR A 544 10.94 -14.90 15.75
N LEU A 545 10.61 -14.19 16.81
CA LEU A 545 10.98 -12.80 17.01
C LEU A 545 11.55 -12.64 18.41
N TYR A 546 12.75 -12.14 18.51
CA TYR A 546 13.37 -11.70 19.75
C TYR A 546 13.45 -10.17 19.78
N THR A 547 12.79 -9.56 20.75
CA THR A 547 12.84 -8.12 20.99
C THR A 547 13.66 -7.88 22.27
N PHE A 548 14.62 -6.97 22.21
CA PHE A 548 15.56 -6.80 23.31
C PHE A 548 15.93 -5.33 23.56
N THR A 549 16.35 -5.07 24.79
CA THR A 549 17.16 -3.91 25.16
C THR A 549 18.51 -4.45 25.60
N LEU A 550 19.51 -4.36 24.71
CA LEU A 550 20.82 -4.98 24.92
C LEU A 550 21.64 -4.24 26.00
N LEU A 551 21.58 -2.92 25.98
CA LEU A 551 22.36 -2.10 26.87
C LEU A 551 21.61 -0.80 27.14
N GLN A 552 21.51 -0.46 28.43
CA GLN A 552 21.09 0.86 28.88
C GLN A 552 22.13 1.37 29.88
N VAL A 553 23.01 2.24 29.42
CA VAL A 553 23.96 2.95 30.28
C VAL A 553 23.26 4.20 30.78
N SER A 554 22.88 4.20 32.02
CA SER A 554 22.15 5.33 32.62
C SER A 554 23.12 6.39 33.14
N ALA A 555 22.92 7.65 32.76
CA ALA A 555 23.71 8.79 33.25
C ALA A 555 23.54 9.08 34.76
N LYS A 556 22.60 8.39 35.42
CA LYS A 556 22.26 8.66 36.83
C LYS A 556 23.06 7.82 37.80
N LYS A 557 24.14 8.42 38.32
CA LYS A 557 24.61 8.17 39.70
C LYS A 557 25.40 9.34 40.35
N LYS A 558 25.48 10.52 39.72
CA LYS A 558 26.21 11.65 40.34
C LYS A 558 25.39 12.48 41.32
N ASP A 559 24.10 12.60 41.18
CA ASP A 559 23.31 13.53 42.01
C ASP A 559 23.05 13.05 43.46
N LYS A 560 23.17 11.75 43.74
CA LYS A 560 23.01 11.25 45.12
C LYS A 560 24.28 11.33 45.96
N LYS A 561 25.48 11.47 45.37
CA LYS A 561 26.72 11.69 46.12
C LYS A 561 26.92 13.15 46.47
N GLU A 562 26.59 14.08 45.57
CA GLU A 562 26.71 15.52 45.86
C GLU A 562 25.69 16.02 46.89
N GLN A 563 24.49 15.45 46.98
CA GLN A 563 23.53 15.77 48.04
C GLN A 563 23.94 15.19 49.41
N LYS A 564 24.65 14.06 49.45
CA LYS A 564 25.20 13.52 50.71
C LYS A 564 26.42 14.27 51.18
N GLU A 565 27.25 14.81 50.31
CA GLU A 565 28.41 15.62 50.72
C GLU A 565 28.04 17.05 51.14
N LYS A 566 26.97 17.63 50.59
CA LYS A 566 26.45 18.93 51.02
C LYS A 566 25.66 18.86 52.33
N GLY A 567 25.07 17.70 52.66
CA GLY A 567 24.38 17.49 53.95
C GLY A 567 25.29 17.16 55.12
N SER A 568 26.57 16.84 54.87
CA SER A 568 27.55 16.48 55.92
C SER A 568 28.48 17.64 56.33
N LYS A 569 28.45 18.80 55.68
CA LYS A 569 29.21 20.01 56.00
C LYS A 569 28.39 21.10 56.70
N GLY A 570 27.18 20.77 57.14
CA GLY A 570 26.27 21.68 57.83
C GLY A 570 25.84 21.14 59.21
N ARG A 571 26.77 20.53 59.97
CA ARG A 571 26.61 20.27 61.41
C ARG A 571 27.91 20.60 62.12
#